data_8dd923d60cf9bfe7cee63c140f84d529
#
_entry.id   8dd923d60cf9bfe7cee63c140f84d529
#
_cell.length_a   1.000
_cell.length_b   1.000
_cell.length_c   1.000
_cell.angle_alpha   90.00
_cell.angle_beta   90.00
_cell.angle_gamma   90.00
#
_symmetry.space_group_name_H-M   'P 1'
#
loop_
_entity.id
_entity.type
_entity.pdbx_description
1 polymer ?
#
loop_
_entity_poly.entity_id
_entity_poly.type
_entity_poly.pdbx_seq_one_letter_code
_entity_poly.pdbx_strand_id
1 'polypeptide(L)'
;GSTGMVGKSVLNECIKDDRIAKIYLVNRVPVNLKSSKIYEFILDDFLKMGELKNKIKHCDACFHCMGITSFGQKSDYYYRVTFEMTKVLTDLVYEINPNSVMTYVSGEGTSKDENSKIPWANVKGKAENYILNKGLKDAYMIRLGLLIPENGIKAKTKLYNLFYTLMMPLYPLMKLLPTITTSSKLGLAMINCFCLLYTSPSPRDTA
;
A
#
# COMPACT_ATOMS: atom_id res chain seq x y z
N GLY A 1 4.89 -1.08 5.55
CA GLY A 1 5.26 -0.09 4.51
C GLY A 1 5.15 1.37 4.95
N SER A 2 4.68 1.68 6.18
CA SER A 2 4.38 3.04 6.67
C SER A 2 5.60 3.98 6.74
N THR A 3 6.82 3.45 6.70
CA THR A 3 8.06 4.24 6.67
C THR A 3 8.48 4.67 5.25
N GLY A 4 7.84 4.15 4.21
CA GLY A 4 8.04 4.56 2.81
C GLY A 4 7.26 5.82 2.47
N MET A 5 7.53 6.41 1.28
CA MET A 5 6.88 7.65 0.83
C MET A 5 5.35 7.50 0.75
N VAL A 6 4.86 6.46 0.08
CA VAL A 6 3.43 6.16 -0.02
C VAL A 6 2.84 5.86 1.36
N GLY A 7 3.47 4.96 2.12
CA GLY A 7 2.94 4.56 3.43
C GLY A 7 2.88 5.70 4.44
N LYS A 8 3.82 6.64 4.41
CA LYS A 8 3.75 7.87 5.23
C LYS A 8 2.56 8.75 4.84
N SER A 9 2.27 8.86 3.54
CA SER A 9 1.09 9.61 3.08
C SER A 9 -0.19 9.02 3.60
N VAL A 10 -0.38 7.72 3.41
CA VAL A 10 -1.57 7.00 3.89
C VAL A 10 -1.69 7.11 5.40
N LEU A 11 -0.58 6.91 6.14
CA LEU A 11 -0.58 7.02 7.59
C LEU A 11 -0.98 8.41 8.07
N ASN A 12 -0.46 9.47 7.45
CA ASN A 12 -0.80 10.84 7.80
C ASN A 12 -2.29 11.12 7.61
N GLU A 13 -2.89 10.66 6.53
CA GLU A 13 -4.32 10.84 6.29
C GLU A 13 -5.16 9.96 7.23
N CYS A 14 -4.74 8.72 7.52
CA CYS A 14 -5.40 7.86 8.51
C CYS A 14 -5.43 8.45 9.92
N ILE A 15 -4.37 9.14 10.34
CA ILE A 15 -4.32 9.78 11.66
C ILE A 15 -5.34 10.91 11.77
N LYS A 16 -5.52 11.68 10.69
CA LYS A 16 -6.43 12.84 10.64
C LYS A 16 -7.89 12.44 10.48
N ASP A 17 -8.18 11.27 9.94
CA ASP A 17 -9.53 10.83 9.61
C ASP A 17 -10.24 10.27 10.84
N ASP A 18 -11.31 10.93 11.30
CA ASP A 18 -12.05 10.54 12.50
C ASP A 18 -12.83 9.22 12.34
N ARG A 19 -13.04 8.76 11.10
CA ARG A 19 -13.64 7.46 10.82
C ARG A 19 -12.71 6.30 11.17
N ILE A 20 -11.40 6.56 11.33
CA ILE A 20 -10.39 5.55 11.65
C ILE A 20 -10.09 5.58 13.15
N ALA A 21 -10.54 4.55 13.86
CA ALA A 21 -10.37 4.43 15.30
C ALA A 21 -8.99 3.86 15.70
N LYS A 22 -8.49 2.87 14.94
CA LYS A 22 -7.23 2.18 15.23
C LYS A 22 -6.40 1.98 13.98
N ILE A 23 -5.08 2.11 14.13
CA ILE A 23 -4.11 1.93 13.06
C ILE A 23 -3.05 0.93 13.54
N TYR A 24 -3.03 -0.25 12.96
CA TYR A 24 -1.98 -1.23 13.20
C TYR A 24 -0.85 -1.02 12.20
N LEU A 25 0.34 -0.75 12.69
CA LEU A 25 1.55 -0.60 11.87
C LEU A 25 2.44 -1.83 12.04
N VAL A 26 2.87 -2.39 10.92
CA VAL A 26 3.88 -3.46 10.90
C VAL A 26 5.12 -2.92 10.21
N ASN A 27 6.18 -2.71 10.96
CA ASN A 27 7.41 -2.06 10.53
C ASN A 27 8.66 -2.84 10.95
N ARG A 28 9.80 -2.52 10.34
CA ARG A 28 11.13 -2.98 10.78
C ARG A 28 11.79 -2.03 11.77
N VAL A 29 11.39 -0.77 11.72
CA VAL A 29 11.87 0.28 12.62
C VAL A 29 10.70 1.16 13.05
N PRO A 30 10.68 1.69 14.27
CA PRO A 30 9.60 2.53 14.77
C PRO A 30 9.39 3.80 13.92
N VAL A 31 8.15 4.26 13.82
CA VAL A 31 7.83 5.51 13.12
C VAL A 31 7.98 6.76 13.99
N ASN A 32 8.12 6.61 15.30
CA ASN A 32 8.26 7.71 16.29
C ASN A 32 7.14 8.78 16.19
N LEU A 33 5.93 8.36 15.83
CA LEU A 33 4.75 9.23 15.79
C LEU A 33 3.91 9.02 17.05
N LYS A 34 3.53 10.11 17.69
CA LYS A 34 2.64 10.08 18.87
C LYS A 34 1.19 10.25 18.39
N SER A 35 0.40 9.19 18.46
CA SER A 35 -1.05 9.21 18.24
C SER A 35 -1.68 8.09 19.03
N SER A 36 -2.79 8.36 19.71
CA SER A 36 -3.56 7.35 20.45
C SER A 36 -4.17 6.27 19.55
N LYS A 37 -4.28 6.54 18.25
CA LYS A 37 -4.78 5.58 17.26
C LYS A 37 -3.75 4.52 16.88
N ILE A 38 -2.43 4.73 17.10
CA ILE A 38 -1.35 3.91 16.55
C ILE A 38 -0.98 2.77 17.51
N TYR A 39 -0.99 1.57 16.98
CA TYR A 39 -0.47 0.34 17.59
C TYR A 39 0.59 -0.24 16.66
N GLU A 40 1.85 -0.21 17.07
CA GLU A 40 2.98 -0.59 16.23
C GLU A 40 3.58 -1.93 16.62
N PHE A 41 3.80 -2.79 15.62
CA PHE A 41 4.51 -4.06 15.74
C PHE A 41 5.83 -3.97 14.96
N ILE A 42 6.92 -4.29 15.62
CA ILE A 42 8.25 -4.32 15.02
C ILE A 42 8.61 -5.76 14.70
N LEU A 43 8.88 -6.05 13.44
CA LEU A 43 9.29 -7.35 12.93
C LEU A 43 10.55 -7.20 12.08
N ASP A 44 11.56 -7.99 12.36
CA ASP A 44 12.80 -8.03 11.57
C ASP A 44 12.56 -8.65 10.18
N ASP A 45 11.74 -9.69 10.11
CA ASP A 45 11.34 -10.36 8.88
C ASP A 45 9.82 -10.35 8.69
N PHE A 46 9.37 -9.71 7.61
CA PHE A 46 7.96 -9.64 7.27
C PHE A 46 7.33 -10.97 6.85
N LEU A 47 8.12 -12.00 6.55
CA LEU A 47 7.58 -13.35 6.37
C LEU A 47 7.02 -13.95 7.67
N LYS A 48 7.35 -13.35 8.82
CA LYS A 48 6.79 -13.72 10.13
C LYS A 48 5.51 -12.96 10.50
N MET A 49 4.93 -12.16 9.60
CA MET A 49 3.71 -11.39 9.90
C MET A 49 2.54 -12.27 10.38
N GLY A 50 2.48 -13.54 9.98
CA GLY A 50 1.47 -14.49 10.47
C GLY A 50 1.42 -14.62 11.99
N GLU A 51 2.54 -14.40 12.70
CA GLU A 51 2.60 -14.43 14.17
C GLU A 51 1.76 -13.32 14.84
N LEU A 52 1.37 -12.29 14.07
CA LEU A 52 0.53 -11.20 14.56
C LEU A 52 -0.96 -11.55 14.63
N LYS A 53 -1.39 -12.70 14.11
CA LYS A 53 -2.80 -13.12 14.09
C LYS A 53 -3.47 -13.02 15.47
N ASN A 54 -2.79 -13.45 16.52
CA ASN A 54 -3.32 -13.41 17.89
C ASN A 54 -3.19 -12.02 18.55
N LYS A 55 -2.43 -11.09 17.96
CA LYS A 55 -2.21 -9.73 18.48
C LYS A 55 -3.13 -8.70 17.83
N ILE A 56 -3.57 -8.94 16.60
CA ILE A 56 -4.51 -8.11 15.86
C ILE A 56 -5.87 -8.81 15.89
N LYS A 57 -6.77 -8.33 16.75
CA LYS A 57 -8.07 -8.97 16.94
C LYS A 57 -9.05 -8.72 15.80
N HIS A 58 -8.92 -7.60 15.10
CA HIS A 58 -9.82 -7.21 14.03
C HIS A 58 -9.10 -6.24 13.07
N CYS A 59 -9.43 -6.33 11.80
CA CYS A 59 -8.91 -5.45 10.75
C CYS A 59 -10.01 -5.27 9.69
N ASP A 60 -10.49 -4.04 9.50
CA ASP A 60 -11.50 -3.73 8.48
C ASP A 60 -10.87 -3.42 7.13
N ALA A 61 -9.70 -2.81 7.16
CA ALA A 61 -8.96 -2.42 5.95
C ALA A 61 -7.46 -2.64 6.08
N CYS A 62 -6.84 -3.10 5.01
CA CYS A 62 -5.38 -3.22 4.88
C CYS A 62 -4.87 -2.33 3.75
N PHE A 63 -4.03 -1.36 4.09
CA PHE A 63 -3.33 -0.50 3.13
C PHE A 63 -1.91 -1.03 2.89
N HIS A 64 -1.76 -1.86 1.87
CA HIS A 64 -0.49 -2.49 1.55
C HIS A 64 0.41 -1.55 0.73
N CYS A 65 1.29 -0.84 1.43
CA CYS A 65 2.24 0.12 0.87
C CYS A 65 3.70 -0.39 0.89
N MET A 66 3.91 -1.68 1.11
CA MET A 66 5.25 -2.27 1.09
C MET A 66 5.67 -2.53 -0.36
N GLY A 67 6.89 -2.15 -0.69
CA GLY A 67 7.44 -2.38 -2.01
C GLY A 67 8.86 -1.83 -2.14
N ILE A 68 9.57 -2.33 -3.13
CA ILE A 68 10.90 -1.86 -3.55
C ILE A 68 10.92 -1.64 -5.05
N THR A 69 11.86 -0.81 -5.54
CA THR A 69 12.15 -0.75 -6.97
C THR A 69 12.84 -2.04 -7.41
N SER A 70 12.54 -2.50 -8.63
CA SER A 70 13.25 -3.65 -9.24
C SER A 70 14.66 -3.29 -9.71
N PHE A 71 14.91 -2.02 -9.99
CA PHE A 71 16.19 -1.55 -10.50
C PHE A 71 17.30 -1.79 -9.47
N GLY A 72 18.36 -2.48 -9.91
CA GLY A 72 19.52 -2.81 -9.07
C GLY A 72 19.28 -3.89 -8.02
N GLN A 73 18.12 -4.59 -8.05
CA GLN A 73 17.84 -5.69 -7.14
C GLN A 73 18.06 -7.06 -7.80
N LYS A 74 18.49 -8.04 -6.99
CA LYS A 74 18.47 -9.45 -7.40
C LYS A 74 17.02 -9.91 -7.56
N SER A 75 16.75 -10.71 -8.58
CA SER A 75 15.41 -11.22 -8.90
C SER A 75 14.72 -11.91 -7.72
N ASP A 76 15.46 -12.78 -7.01
CA ASP A 76 14.93 -13.53 -5.87
C ASP A 76 14.55 -12.61 -4.70
N TYR A 77 15.37 -11.58 -4.44
CA TYR A 77 15.06 -10.60 -3.39
C TYR A 77 13.85 -9.75 -3.77
N TYR A 78 13.73 -9.33 -5.04
CA TYR A 78 12.58 -8.61 -5.53
C TYR A 78 11.30 -9.47 -5.44
N TYR A 79 11.37 -10.74 -5.84
CA TYR A 79 10.28 -11.71 -5.73
C TYR A 79 9.84 -11.89 -4.27
N ARG A 80 10.79 -12.12 -3.37
CA ARG A 80 10.53 -12.26 -1.93
C ARG A 80 9.77 -11.07 -1.36
N VAL A 81 10.25 -9.85 -1.62
CA VAL A 81 9.62 -8.63 -1.07
C VAL A 81 8.29 -8.34 -1.73
N THR A 82 8.18 -8.53 -3.06
CA THR A 82 7.00 -8.13 -3.82
C THR A 82 5.89 -9.16 -3.78
N PHE A 83 6.22 -10.46 -3.81
CA PHE A 83 5.22 -11.52 -3.83
C PHE A 83 5.11 -12.26 -2.50
N GLU A 84 6.19 -12.84 -1.97
CA GLU A 84 6.09 -13.70 -0.78
C GLU A 84 5.61 -12.94 0.47
N MET A 85 6.17 -11.75 0.72
CA MET A 85 5.70 -10.91 1.84
C MET A 85 4.27 -10.41 1.63
N THR A 86 3.86 -10.13 0.37
CA THR A 86 2.47 -9.78 0.05
C THR A 86 1.54 -10.93 0.32
N LYS A 87 1.94 -12.15 -0.04
CA LYS A 87 1.18 -13.37 0.24
C LYS A 87 0.94 -13.55 1.73
N VAL A 88 2.00 -13.47 2.55
CA VAL A 88 1.90 -13.61 4.01
C VAL A 88 0.98 -12.55 4.62
N LEU A 89 1.09 -11.29 4.17
CA LEU A 89 0.20 -10.22 4.65
C LEU A 89 -1.25 -10.47 4.24
N THR A 90 -1.50 -10.89 3.02
CA THR A 90 -2.84 -11.18 2.51
C THR A 90 -3.48 -12.34 3.27
N ASP A 91 -2.70 -13.40 3.55
CA ASP A 91 -3.13 -14.55 4.34
C ASP A 91 -3.51 -14.11 5.76
N LEU A 92 -2.65 -13.31 6.42
CA LEU A 92 -2.91 -12.77 7.74
C LEU A 92 -4.21 -11.94 7.79
N VAL A 93 -4.40 -11.03 6.83
CA VAL A 93 -5.61 -10.18 6.77
C VAL A 93 -6.86 -11.03 6.60
N TYR A 94 -6.84 -12.00 5.69
CA TYR A 94 -7.94 -12.93 5.47
C TYR A 94 -8.27 -13.78 6.71
N GLU A 95 -7.25 -14.27 7.40
CA GLU A 95 -7.42 -15.07 8.62
C GLU A 95 -7.95 -14.26 9.82
N ILE A 96 -7.64 -12.96 9.89
CA ILE A 96 -8.17 -12.07 10.92
C ILE A 96 -9.62 -11.70 10.61
N ASN A 97 -9.91 -11.33 9.37
CA ASN A 97 -11.25 -10.93 8.94
C ASN A 97 -11.41 -11.07 7.41
N PRO A 98 -12.07 -12.12 6.91
CA PRO A 98 -12.31 -12.28 5.47
C PRO A 98 -13.17 -11.17 4.88
N ASN A 99 -13.94 -10.45 5.71
CA ASN A 99 -14.70 -9.28 5.28
C ASN A 99 -13.88 -7.98 5.21
N SER A 100 -12.56 -8.06 5.32
CA SER A 100 -11.67 -6.90 5.14
C SER A 100 -11.62 -6.44 3.69
N VAL A 101 -11.29 -5.16 3.52
CA VAL A 101 -10.94 -4.56 2.23
C VAL A 101 -9.43 -4.37 2.16
N MET A 102 -8.82 -4.76 1.06
CA MET A 102 -7.37 -4.60 0.87
C MET A 102 -7.05 -3.67 -0.30
N THR A 103 -6.23 -2.66 -0.08
CA THR A 103 -5.63 -1.87 -1.17
C THR A 103 -4.16 -2.21 -1.32
N TYR A 104 -3.71 -2.46 -2.54
CA TYR A 104 -2.34 -2.77 -2.87
C TYR A 104 -1.74 -1.72 -3.80
N VAL A 105 -0.61 -1.14 -3.41
CA VAL A 105 0.12 -0.20 -4.25
C VAL A 105 0.99 -0.97 -5.24
N SER A 106 0.47 -1.10 -6.43
CA SER A 106 1.13 -1.72 -7.58
C SER A 106 1.86 -0.68 -8.42
N GLY A 107 2.22 -1.00 -9.65
CA GLY A 107 2.88 -0.11 -10.59
C GLY A 107 2.19 -0.08 -11.93
N GLU A 108 2.24 1.05 -12.61
CA GLU A 108 1.86 1.14 -14.00
C GLU A 108 2.72 0.18 -14.83
N GLY A 109 2.12 -0.52 -15.79
CA GLY A 109 2.80 -1.57 -16.56
C GLY A 109 2.84 -2.95 -15.90
N THR A 110 2.18 -3.16 -14.75
CA THR A 110 2.00 -4.49 -14.16
C THR A 110 1.26 -5.43 -15.12
N SER A 111 1.79 -6.63 -15.32
CA SER A 111 1.23 -7.64 -16.21
C SER A 111 0.20 -8.50 -15.48
N LYS A 112 -1.09 -8.31 -15.80
CA LYS A 112 -2.17 -9.10 -15.20
C LYS A 112 -2.05 -10.59 -15.56
N ASP A 113 -1.62 -10.89 -16.77
CA ASP A 113 -1.51 -12.25 -17.28
C ASP A 113 -0.16 -12.92 -16.93
N GLU A 114 0.70 -12.24 -16.19
CA GLU A 114 2.02 -12.70 -15.76
C GLU A 114 2.93 -13.13 -16.93
N ASN A 115 2.71 -12.61 -18.11
CA ASN A 115 3.38 -13.02 -19.36
C ASN A 115 4.10 -11.83 -20.05
N SER A 116 4.55 -10.84 -19.31
CA SER A 116 5.34 -9.74 -19.86
C SER A 116 6.81 -10.15 -20.05
N LYS A 117 7.46 -9.55 -21.07
CA LYS A 117 8.92 -9.64 -21.22
C LYS A 117 9.67 -8.93 -20.09
N ILE A 118 8.99 -8.16 -19.28
CA ILE A 118 9.55 -7.39 -18.16
C ILE A 118 9.33 -8.17 -16.86
N PRO A 119 10.37 -8.75 -16.23
CA PRO A 119 10.21 -9.66 -15.09
C PRO A 119 9.48 -9.05 -13.89
N TRP A 120 9.76 -7.80 -13.54
CA TRP A 120 9.12 -7.16 -12.40
C TRP A 120 7.59 -7.01 -12.58
N ALA A 121 7.15 -6.82 -13.83
CA ALA A 121 5.72 -6.67 -14.15
C ALA A 121 4.96 -7.98 -13.87
N ASN A 122 5.58 -9.13 -14.14
CA ASN A 122 4.99 -10.45 -13.87
C ASN A 122 4.92 -10.71 -12.36
N VAL A 123 5.96 -10.37 -11.60
CA VAL A 123 5.97 -10.56 -10.14
C VAL A 123 4.90 -9.70 -9.47
N LYS A 124 4.71 -8.45 -9.94
CA LYS A 124 3.62 -7.59 -9.44
C LYS A 124 2.25 -8.12 -9.85
N GLY A 125 2.10 -8.62 -11.08
CA GLY A 125 0.88 -9.26 -11.54
C GLY A 125 0.49 -10.45 -10.68
N LYS A 126 1.46 -11.31 -10.37
CA LYS A 126 1.27 -12.45 -9.47
C LYS A 126 0.80 -12.01 -8.08
N ALA A 127 1.36 -10.92 -7.54
CA ALA A 127 0.93 -10.37 -6.26
C ALA A 127 -0.52 -9.82 -6.32
N GLU A 128 -0.86 -9.07 -7.39
CA GLU A 128 -2.23 -8.61 -7.62
C GLU A 128 -3.22 -9.76 -7.71
N ASN A 129 -2.91 -10.78 -8.54
CA ASN A 129 -3.77 -11.95 -8.73
C ASN A 129 -3.97 -12.73 -7.44
N TYR A 130 -2.91 -12.87 -6.62
CA TYR A 130 -3.03 -13.54 -5.32
C TYR A 130 -4.00 -12.83 -4.39
N ILE A 131 -3.91 -11.51 -4.30
CA ILE A 131 -4.81 -10.70 -3.46
C ILE A 131 -6.25 -10.80 -3.97
N LEU A 132 -6.47 -10.62 -5.28
CA LEU A 132 -7.79 -10.64 -5.90
C LEU A 132 -8.51 -11.99 -5.75
N ASN A 133 -7.75 -13.09 -5.78
CA ASN A 133 -8.30 -14.45 -5.68
C ASN A 133 -8.35 -14.96 -4.22
N LYS A 134 -7.96 -14.17 -3.22
CA LYS A 134 -7.93 -14.62 -1.83
C LYS A 134 -9.32 -14.81 -1.21
N GLY A 135 -10.32 -14.11 -1.70
CA GLY A 135 -11.69 -14.15 -1.16
C GLY A 135 -11.94 -13.12 -0.06
N LEU A 136 -11.18 -12.04 -0.01
CA LEU A 136 -11.51 -10.86 0.80
C LEU A 136 -12.81 -10.23 0.29
N LYS A 137 -13.48 -9.42 1.13
CA LYS A 137 -14.71 -8.70 0.75
C LYS A 137 -14.50 -7.87 -0.52
N ASP A 138 -13.38 -7.16 -0.59
CA ASP A 138 -12.98 -6.40 -1.76
C ASP A 138 -11.46 -6.16 -1.80
N ALA A 139 -10.91 -5.93 -3.00
CA ALA A 139 -9.50 -5.64 -3.17
C ALA A 139 -9.26 -4.67 -4.33
N TYR A 140 -8.46 -3.63 -4.09
CA TYR A 140 -8.15 -2.57 -5.05
C TYR A 140 -6.67 -2.52 -5.37
N MET A 141 -6.34 -2.68 -6.66
CA MET A 141 -4.98 -2.62 -7.20
C MET A 141 -4.69 -1.21 -7.70
N ILE A 142 -3.97 -0.42 -6.93
CA ILE A 142 -3.62 0.95 -7.29
C ILE A 142 -2.33 0.94 -8.10
N ARG A 143 -2.45 0.95 -9.42
CA ARG A 143 -1.32 0.99 -10.35
C ARG A 143 -0.80 2.41 -10.45
N LEU A 144 0.24 2.67 -9.67
CA LEU A 144 0.82 4.00 -9.52
C LEU A 144 1.85 4.26 -10.63
N GLY A 145 1.69 5.37 -11.35
CA GLY A 145 2.71 5.94 -12.21
C GLY A 145 3.69 6.78 -11.40
N LEU A 146 3.71 8.08 -11.60
CA LEU A 146 4.58 8.99 -10.84
C LEU A 146 3.82 9.58 -9.64
N LEU A 147 4.45 9.55 -8.48
CA LEU A 147 3.94 10.15 -7.25
C LEU A 147 4.71 11.42 -6.91
N ILE A 148 4.02 12.55 -6.82
CA ILE A 148 4.60 13.81 -6.35
C ILE A 148 4.48 13.84 -4.82
N PRO A 149 5.61 13.91 -4.07
CA PRO A 149 5.59 14.02 -2.63
C PRO A 149 5.09 15.39 -2.18
N GLU A 150 4.23 15.41 -1.16
CA GLU A 150 3.72 16.62 -0.51
C GLU A 150 3.96 16.55 1.00
N ASN A 151 3.70 17.66 1.71
CA ASN A 151 3.76 17.75 3.18
C ASN A 151 5.11 17.29 3.78
N GLY A 152 6.22 17.62 3.13
CA GLY A 152 7.56 17.28 3.63
C GLY A 152 7.94 15.80 3.52
N ILE A 153 7.12 14.99 2.85
CA ILE A 153 7.45 13.58 2.61
C ILE A 153 8.61 13.51 1.62
N LYS A 154 9.64 12.71 1.97
CA LYS A 154 10.83 12.52 1.13
C LYS A 154 10.98 11.05 0.76
N ALA A 155 11.55 10.80 -0.42
CA ALA A 155 11.97 9.47 -0.81
C ALA A 155 13.13 8.99 0.08
N LYS A 156 13.26 7.66 0.27
CA LYS A 156 14.38 7.09 1.05
C LYS A 156 15.73 7.27 0.36
N THR A 157 15.75 7.29 -0.96
CA THR A 157 16.97 7.36 -1.77
C THR A 157 17.33 8.80 -2.09
N LYS A 158 18.58 9.18 -1.84
CA LYS A 158 19.09 10.53 -2.13
C LYS A 158 18.91 10.93 -3.60
N LEU A 159 19.11 10.00 -4.53
CA LEU A 159 18.94 10.21 -5.97
C LEU A 159 17.50 10.61 -6.32
N TYR A 160 16.50 9.93 -5.75
CA TYR A 160 15.09 10.29 -5.96
C TYR A 160 14.75 11.64 -5.35
N ASN A 161 15.30 11.97 -4.19
CA ASN A 161 15.09 13.29 -3.58
C ASN A 161 15.69 14.40 -4.44
N LEU A 162 16.88 14.19 -5.01
CA LEU A 162 17.49 15.14 -5.96
C LEU A 162 16.61 15.31 -7.20
N PHE A 163 16.14 14.20 -7.79
CA PHE A 163 15.22 14.24 -8.94
C PHE A 163 13.95 15.03 -8.61
N TYR A 164 13.30 14.75 -7.48
CA TYR A 164 12.10 15.49 -7.06
C TYR A 164 12.36 16.97 -6.81
N THR A 165 13.51 17.32 -6.26
CA THR A 165 13.89 18.74 -6.05
C THR A 165 14.09 19.46 -7.38
N LEU A 166 14.75 18.82 -8.36
CA LEU A 166 14.95 19.38 -9.68
C LEU A 166 13.64 19.54 -10.45
N MET A 167 12.70 18.60 -10.28
CA MET A 167 11.40 18.61 -10.95
C MET A 167 10.36 19.50 -10.25
N MET A 168 10.65 20.05 -9.06
CA MET A 168 9.71 20.86 -8.27
C MET A 168 9.09 22.04 -9.06
N PRO A 169 9.81 22.82 -9.86
CA PRO A 169 9.21 23.90 -10.64
C PRO A 169 8.18 23.42 -11.68
N LEU A 170 8.28 22.17 -12.12
CA LEU A 170 7.40 21.57 -13.13
C LEU A 170 6.15 20.89 -12.50
N TYR A 171 6.07 20.77 -11.18
CA TYR A 171 4.95 20.11 -10.52
C TYR A 171 3.55 20.63 -10.90
N PRO A 172 3.34 21.96 -11.04
CA PRO A 172 2.02 22.45 -11.46
C PRO A 172 1.59 21.89 -12.81
N LEU A 173 2.51 21.84 -13.79
CA LEU A 173 2.25 21.27 -15.10
C LEU A 173 2.10 19.75 -15.05
N MET A 174 2.93 19.07 -14.29
CA MET A 174 2.89 17.62 -14.14
C MET A 174 1.58 17.12 -13.51
N LYS A 175 0.99 17.89 -12.60
CA LYS A 175 -0.31 17.56 -11.96
C LYS A 175 -1.49 17.53 -12.94
N LEU A 176 -1.33 18.02 -14.16
CA LEU A 176 -2.35 17.94 -15.22
C LEU A 176 -2.35 16.58 -15.95
N LEU A 177 -1.28 15.80 -15.80
CA LEU A 177 -1.17 14.49 -16.43
C LEU A 177 -1.95 13.43 -15.62
N PRO A 178 -2.80 12.60 -16.25
CA PRO A 178 -3.66 11.65 -15.55
C PRO A 178 -2.91 10.53 -14.83
N THR A 179 -1.67 10.23 -15.26
CA THR A 179 -0.81 9.21 -14.65
C THR A 179 -0.02 9.70 -13.45
N ILE A 180 -0.13 11.00 -13.12
CA ILE A 180 0.61 11.64 -12.03
C ILE A 180 -0.37 11.98 -10.91
N THR A 181 -0.06 11.51 -9.70
CA THR A 181 -0.83 11.84 -8.51
C THR A 181 0.05 12.41 -7.41
N THR A 182 -0.57 13.02 -6.40
CA THR A 182 0.15 13.51 -5.22
C THR A 182 0.02 12.53 -4.07
N SER A 183 0.96 12.61 -3.14
CA SER A 183 0.96 11.73 -1.99
C SER A 183 -0.32 11.86 -1.14
N SER A 184 -0.83 13.05 -0.93
CA SER A 184 -2.07 13.27 -0.17
C SER A 184 -3.31 12.72 -0.89
N LYS A 185 -3.43 12.98 -2.22
CA LYS A 185 -4.52 12.43 -3.02
C LYS A 185 -4.54 10.90 -3.00
N LEU A 186 -3.36 10.28 -3.08
CA LEU A 186 -3.24 8.82 -3.01
C LEU A 186 -3.70 8.30 -1.64
N GLY A 187 -3.25 8.92 -0.54
CA GLY A 187 -3.67 8.53 0.81
C GLY A 187 -5.18 8.57 0.98
N LEU A 188 -5.80 9.68 0.58
CA LEU A 188 -7.26 9.86 0.62
C LEU A 188 -7.99 8.85 -0.28
N ALA A 189 -7.48 8.60 -1.49
CA ALA A 189 -8.08 7.61 -2.39
C ALA A 189 -8.09 6.21 -1.78
N MET A 190 -6.99 5.80 -1.15
CA MET A 190 -6.90 4.49 -0.47
C MET A 190 -7.90 4.38 0.69
N ILE A 191 -8.07 5.44 1.50
CA ILE A 191 -9.06 5.46 2.57
C ILE A 191 -10.47 5.40 1.98
N ASN A 192 -10.75 6.15 0.92
CA ASN A 192 -12.07 6.19 0.30
C ASN A 192 -12.47 4.85 -0.34
N CYS A 193 -11.54 4.07 -0.89
CA CYS A 193 -11.81 2.71 -1.35
C CYS A 193 -12.46 1.84 -0.25
N PHE A 194 -12.09 2.06 1.00
CA PHE A 194 -12.70 1.38 2.15
C PHE A 194 -13.99 2.06 2.60
N CYS A 195 -13.97 3.38 2.82
CA CYS A 195 -15.10 4.10 3.43
C CYS A 195 -16.35 4.15 2.54
N LEU A 196 -16.19 4.24 1.22
CA LEU A 196 -17.34 4.30 0.29
C LEU A 196 -18.12 2.98 0.24
N LEU A 197 -17.48 1.85 0.49
CA LEU A 197 -18.15 0.54 0.56
C LEU A 197 -19.04 0.40 1.79
N TYR A 198 -18.78 1.15 2.87
CA TYR A 198 -19.59 1.10 4.08
C TYR A 198 -20.70 2.17 4.12
N THR A 199 -20.64 3.15 3.21
CA THR A 199 -21.65 4.23 3.14
C THR A 199 -22.68 4.06 2.02
N SER A 200 -22.42 3.17 1.06
CA SER A 200 -23.37 2.82 -0.02
C SER A 200 -24.01 1.48 0.27
N PRO A 201 -25.34 1.33 0.24
CA PRO A 201 -25.97 0.02 0.24
C PRO A 201 -25.43 -0.79 -0.94
N SER A 202 -25.01 -2.03 -0.70
CA SER A 202 -24.55 -2.93 -1.75
C SER A 202 -25.67 -3.09 -2.81
N PRO A 203 -25.36 -3.10 -4.10
CA PRO A 203 -26.35 -3.45 -5.11
C PRO A 203 -26.98 -4.84 -4.90
N ARG A 204 -26.40 -5.66 -4.02
CA ARG A 204 -26.91 -6.99 -3.61
C ARG A 204 -27.95 -6.90 -2.47
N ASP A 205 -28.03 -5.75 -1.78
CA ASP A 205 -28.95 -5.56 -0.65
C ASP A 205 -30.30 -4.94 -1.13
N THR A 206 -30.42 -4.66 -2.43
CA THR A 206 -31.61 -4.07 -3.07
C THR A 206 -32.33 -5.05 -4.02
N ALA A 207 -32.05 -6.36 -3.93
CA ALA A 207 -32.71 -7.40 -4.72
C ALA A 207 -33.62 -8.27 -3.83
#